data_4e2dec208ea3b0a560a84a9246c210f6
#
_entry.id   4e2dec208ea3b0a560a84a9246c210f6
#
_cell.length_a   1.000
_cell.length_b   1.000
_cell.length_c   1.000
_cell.angle_alpha   90.00
_cell.angle_beta   90.00
_cell.angle_gamma   90.00
#
_symmetry.space_group_name_H-M   'P 1'
#
loop_
_entity.id
_entity.type
_entity.pdbx_description
1 polymer ?
#
loop_
_entity_poly.entity_id
_entity_poly.type
_entity_poly.pdbx_seq_one_letter_code
_entity_poly.pdbx_strand_id
1 'polypeptide(L)'
;MKNQFLMIAFILVGSVFYTAVSAQSLSVSDIENSVKNDGKYAILVPNARYFQAAVMTGKELKTNNPKMDFEIVLISAVAKDLATDESLKSFIEISEKMGVRIVVCESAMNHFGVKKSDYHPSIKTTPDGFAYMFGLQENGYKTISL
;
A
#
# COMPACT_ATOMS: atom_id res chain seq x y z
N MET A 1 23.06 68.59 48.24
CA MET A 1 23.04 67.14 48.30
C MET A 1 21.75 66.69 47.60
N LYS A 2 21.78 66.39 46.31
CA LYS A 2 20.66 65.97 45.55
C LYS A 2 21.04 64.68 44.82
N ASN A 3 20.54 63.56 45.28
CA ASN A 3 20.73 62.30 44.63
C ASN A 3 19.71 62.24 43.45
N GLN A 4 20.20 62.25 42.23
CA GLN A 4 19.43 61.95 41.08
C GLN A 4 19.50 60.46 40.80
N PHE A 5 18.41 59.72 41.01
CA PHE A 5 18.22 58.36 40.58
C PHE A 5 18.00 58.32 39.06
N LEU A 6 18.98 57.81 38.37
CA LEU A 6 18.90 57.54 36.94
C LEU A 6 18.12 56.22 36.73
N MET A 7 16.86 56.30 36.36
CA MET A 7 16.05 55.14 35.96
C MET A 7 16.43 54.77 34.54
N ILE A 8 17.21 53.71 34.38
CA ILE A 8 17.46 53.11 33.06
C ILE A 8 16.30 52.16 32.76
N ALA A 9 15.40 52.59 31.87
CA ALA A 9 14.35 51.73 31.31
C ALA A 9 14.98 50.78 30.28
N PHE A 10 15.14 49.51 30.62
CA PHE A 10 15.48 48.47 29.66
C PHE A 10 14.22 48.16 28.82
N ILE A 11 14.18 48.64 27.59
CA ILE A 11 13.20 48.27 26.61
C ILE A 11 13.69 46.95 26.01
N LEU A 12 13.19 45.80 26.50
CA LEU A 12 13.30 44.51 25.87
C LEU A 12 12.46 44.49 24.58
N VAL A 13 13.06 44.81 23.45
CA VAL A 13 12.48 44.57 22.14
C VAL A 13 12.55 43.06 21.87
N GLY A 14 11.51 42.36 22.29
CA GLY A 14 11.29 40.95 21.91
C GLY A 14 10.96 40.89 20.42
N SER A 15 11.98 40.65 19.58
CA SER A 15 11.77 40.30 18.18
C SER A 15 11.13 38.90 18.11
N VAL A 16 9.80 38.87 17.98
CA VAL A 16 9.06 37.64 17.67
C VAL A 16 9.39 37.26 16.23
N PHE A 17 10.33 36.36 16.05
CA PHE A 17 10.57 35.73 14.76
C PHE A 17 9.37 34.83 14.44
N TYR A 18 8.41 35.37 13.70
CA TYR A 18 7.40 34.54 13.02
C TYR A 18 8.14 33.76 11.93
N THR A 19 8.56 32.56 12.22
CA THR A 19 8.92 31.59 11.18
C THR A 19 7.62 31.22 10.47
N ALA A 20 7.37 31.84 9.33
CA ALA A 20 6.34 31.39 8.42
C ALA A 20 6.75 29.99 7.97
N VAL A 21 6.16 28.95 8.58
CA VAL A 21 6.24 27.57 8.06
C VAL A 21 5.42 27.59 6.77
N SER A 22 6.09 27.84 5.66
CA SER A 22 5.52 27.58 4.35
C SER A 22 5.27 26.09 4.28
N ALA A 23 4.00 25.68 4.42
CA ALA A 23 3.60 24.32 4.08
C ALA A 23 3.81 24.17 2.55
N GLN A 24 5.01 23.76 2.16
CA GLN A 24 5.26 23.37 0.78
C GLN A 24 4.40 22.15 0.50
N SER A 25 3.43 22.29 -0.38
CA SER A 25 2.68 21.16 -0.91
C SER A 25 3.68 20.27 -1.65
N LEU A 26 3.79 19.00 -1.25
CA LEU A 26 4.61 18.00 -1.93
C LEU A 26 4.14 17.90 -3.39
N SER A 27 5.07 17.81 -4.32
CA SER A 27 4.73 17.52 -5.72
C SER A 27 4.22 16.07 -5.83
N VAL A 28 3.55 15.74 -6.94
CA VAL A 28 3.09 14.37 -7.20
C VAL A 28 4.27 13.40 -7.16
N SER A 29 5.38 13.76 -7.79
CA SER A 29 6.59 12.94 -7.80
C SER A 29 7.21 12.75 -6.40
N ASP A 30 7.15 13.77 -5.53
CA ASP A 30 7.66 13.64 -4.16
C ASP A 30 6.82 12.63 -3.35
N ILE A 31 5.49 12.64 -3.58
CA ILE A 31 4.57 11.68 -2.94
C ILE A 31 4.84 10.26 -3.46
N GLU A 32 4.95 10.07 -4.77
CA GLU A 32 5.26 8.76 -5.36
C GLU A 32 6.62 8.23 -4.87
N ASN A 33 7.64 9.07 -4.84
CA ASN A 33 8.97 8.71 -4.36
C ASN A 33 9.04 8.49 -2.84
N SER A 34 8.00 8.84 -2.09
CA SER A 34 7.91 8.56 -0.64
C SER A 34 7.56 7.11 -0.32
N VAL A 35 7.22 6.29 -1.32
CA VAL A 35 7.00 4.85 -1.16
C VAL A 35 8.29 4.19 -0.73
N LYS A 36 8.28 3.53 0.44
CA LYS A 36 9.49 2.95 1.03
C LYS A 36 9.97 1.74 0.24
N ASN A 37 11.28 1.67 -0.03
CA ASN A 37 11.92 0.60 -0.80
C ASN A 37 11.85 -0.78 -0.14
N ASP A 38 11.70 -0.83 1.18
CA ASP A 38 11.55 -2.03 2.02
C ASP A 38 10.17 -2.09 2.68
N GLY A 39 9.21 -1.34 2.13
CA GLY A 39 7.85 -1.27 2.66
C GLY A 39 7.06 -2.55 2.43
N LYS A 40 5.97 -2.68 3.21
CA LYS A 40 4.99 -3.76 3.08
C LYS A 40 3.67 -3.17 2.61
N TYR A 41 3.15 -3.63 1.49
CA TYR A 41 1.95 -3.11 0.86
C TYR A 41 1.01 -4.23 0.45
N ALA A 42 -0.30 -4.01 0.58
CA ALA A 42 -1.29 -4.94 0.11
C ALA A 42 -2.50 -4.24 -0.52
N ILE A 43 -3.05 -4.86 -1.57
CA ILE A 43 -4.22 -4.35 -2.28
C ILE A 43 -5.32 -5.40 -2.23
N LEU A 44 -6.52 -5.00 -1.77
CA LEU A 44 -7.72 -5.82 -1.81
C LEU A 44 -8.46 -5.59 -3.14
N VAL A 45 -8.69 -6.66 -3.89
CA VAL A 45 -9.14 -6.58 -5.29
C VAL A 45 -10.39 -7.44 -5.53
N PRO A 46 -11.50 -6.86 -6.04
CA PRO A 46 -12.76 -7.59 -6.24
C PRO A 46 -13.01 -8.09 -7.67
N ASN A 47 -12.24 -7.66 -8.68
CA ASN A 47 -12.49 -8.00 -10.10
C ASN A 47 -11.19 -8.09 -10.92
N ALA A 48 -11.29 -8.74 -12.08
CA ALA A 48 -10.17 -9.02 -12.97
C ALA A 48 -9.43 -7.75 -13.47
N ARG A 49 -10.17 -6.66 -13.77
CA ARG A 49 -9.55 -5.41 -14.24
C ARG A 49 -8.63 -4.81 -13.21
N TYR A 50 -9.07 -4.76 -11.96
CA TYR A 50 -8.24 -4.26 -10.86
C TYR A 50 -7.11 -5.22 -10.49
N PHE A 51 -7.31 -6.53 -10.68
CA PHE A 51 -6.22 -7.51 -10.54
C PHE A 51 -5.07 -7.21 -11.51
N GLN A 52 -5.38 -7.01 -12.79
CA GLN A 52 -4.37 -6.66 -13.79
C GLN A 52 -3.61 -5.36 -13.41
N ALA A 53 -4.34 -4.33 -13.00
CA ALA A 53 -3.74 -3.07 -12.54
C ALA A 53 -2.84 -3.27 -11.31
N ALA A 54 -3.29 -4.01 -10.30
CA ALA A 54 -2.53 -4.30 -9.10
C ALA A 54 -1.23 -5.08 -9.39
N VAL A 55 -1.28 -6.04 -10.33
CA VAL A 55 -0.09 -6.78 -10.78
C VAL A 55 0.92 -5.85 -11.45
N MET A 56 0.46 -4.95 -12.32
CA MET A 56 1.36 -4.01 -13.00
C MET A 56 1.98 -3.02 -12.02
N THR A 57 1.22 -2.52 -11.06
CA THR A 57 1.74 -1.70 -9.95
C THR A 57 2.78 -2.45 -9.13
N GLY A 58 2.48 -3.69 -8.74
CA GLY A 58 3.42 -4.55 -8.00
C GLY A 58 4.71 -4.82 -8.78
N LYS A 59 4.60 -5.08 -10.09
CA LYS A 59 5.74 -5.25 -10.98
C LYS A 59 6.63 -4.00 -10.99
N GLU A 60 6.05 -2.82 -11.20
CA GLU A 60 6.79 -1.55 -11.26
C GLU A 60 7.51 -1.26 -9.94
N LEU A 61 6.78 -1.32 -8.82
CA LEU A 61 7.34 -1.07 -7.51
C LEU A 61 8.46 -2.04 -7.15
N LYS A 62 8.28 -3.34 -7.40
CA LYS A 62 9.30 -4.36 -7.11
C LYS A 62 10.47 -4.37 -8.08
N THR A 63 10.31 -3.87 -9.31
CA THR A 63 11.44 -3.68 -10.24
C THR A 63 12.45 -2.70 -9.66
N ASN A 64 11.97 -1.62 -9.08
CA ASN A 64 12.81 -0.58 -8.47
C ASN A 64 13.23 -0.95 -7.04
N ASN A 65 12.43 -1.77 -6.34
CA ASN A 65 12.57 -2.10 -4.94
C ASN A 65 12.37 -3.60 -4.66
N PRO A 66 13.33 -4.46 -5.00
CA PRO A 66 13.18 -5.93 -4.89
C PRO A 66 12.89 -6.45 -3.48
N LYS A 67 13.27 -5.70 -2.44
CA LYS A 67 13.05 -6.04 -1.03
C LYS A 67 11.64 -5.73 -0.53
N MET A 68 10.85 -4.98 -1.31
CA MET A 68 9.49 -4.62 -0.96
C MET A 68 8.60 -5.88 -0.86
N ASP A 69 7.77 -5.94 0.16
CA ASP A 69 6.69 -6.91 0.28
C ASP A 69 5.43 -6.36 -0.40
N PHE A 70 4.90 -7.10 -1.38
CA PHE A 70 3.70 -6.70 -2.09
C PHE A 70 2.73 -7.87 -2.23
N GLU A 71 1.50 -7.69 -1.73
CA GLU A 71 0.45 -8.69 -1.76
C GLU A 71 -0.79 -8.19 -2.48
N ILE A 72 -1.44 -9.09 -3.21
CA ILE A 72 -2.75 -8.87 -3.84
C ILE A 72 -3.71 -9.89 -3.24
N VAL A 73 -4.71 -9.38 -2.52
CA VAL A 73 -5.74 -10.22 -1.88
C VAL A 73 -7.01 -10.14 -2.72
N LEU A 74 -7.44 -11.30 -3.21
CA LEU A 74 -8.56 -11.43 -4.16
C LEU A 74 -9.82 -11.89 -3.46
N ILE A 75 -10.89 -11.14 -3.66
CA ILE A 75 -12.24 -11.43 -3.13
C ILE A 75 -13.26 -11.38 -4.27
N SER A 76 -14.50 -11.82 -4.02
CA SER A 76 -15.60 -11.68 -4.99
C SER A 76 -15.34 -12.40 -6.33
N ALA A 77 -15.83 -11.86 -7.44
CA ALA A 77 -15.85 -12.51 -8.77
C ALA A 77 -14.47 -12.86 -9.31
N VAL A 78 -13.43 -12.09 -8.98
CA VAL A 78 -12.07 -12.37 -9.45
C VAL A 78 -11.55 -13.74 -9.00
N ALA A 79 -12.08 -14.30 -7.91
CA ALA A 79 -11.76 -15.66 -7.50
C ALA A 79 -12.13 -16.67 -8.61
N LYS A 80 -13.30 -16.51 -9.27
CA LYS A 80 -13.69 -17.31 -10.41
C LYS A 80 -12.86 -16.97 -11.65
N ASP A 81 -12.73 -15.68 -11.95
CA ASP A 81 -12.05 -15.22 -13.16
C ASP A 81 -10.61 -15.76 -13.21
N LEU A 82 -9.91 -15.76 -12.09
CA LEU A 82 -8.53 -16.24 -11.99
C LEU A 82 -8.38 -17.75 -12.33
N ALA A 83 -9.43 -18.54 -12.10
CA ALA A 83 -9.44 -19.97 -12.42
C ALA A 83 -9.87 -20.27 -13.86
N THR A 84 -10.65 -19.36 -14.51
CA THR A 84 -11.34 -19.66 -15.76
C THR A 84 -10.95 -18.76 -16.94
N ASP A 85 -10.38 -17.58 -16.67
CA ASP A 85 -9.97 -16.63 -17.70
C ASP A 85 -8.49 -16.80 -18.05
N GLU A 86 -8.23 -17.42 -19.18
CA GLU A 86 -6.88 -17.66 -19.71
C GLU A 86 -6.07 -16.36 -19.91
N SER A 87 -6.74 -15.24 -20.15
CA SER A 87 -6.06 -13.94 -20.33
C SER A 87 -5.34 -13.45 -19.08
N LEU A 88 -5.71 -13.97 -17.90
CA LEU A 88 -5.08 -13.61 -16.62
C LEU A 88 -3.81 -14.40 -16.32
N LYS A 89 -3.51 -15.47 -17.06
CA LYS A 89 -2.31 -16.32 -16.83
C LYS A 89 -1.01 -15.51 -16.89
N SER A 90 -0.88 -14.64 -17.88
CA SER A 90 0.32 -13.82 -18.03
C SER A 90 0.57 -12.90 -16.80
N PHE A 91 -0.50 -12.43 -16.16
CA PHE A 91 -0.40 -11.60 -14.94
C PHE A 91 -0.01 -12.43 -13.73
N ILE A 92 -0.48 -13.70 -13.64
CA ILE A 92 -0.04 -14.63 -12.58
C ILE A 92 1.45 -14.91 -12.72
N GLU A 93 1.94 -15.20 -13.92
CA GLU A 93 3.36 -15.44 -14.21
C GLU A 93 4.23 -14.22 -13.90
N ILE A 94 3.75 -13.00 -14.25
CA ILE A 94 4.42 -11.75 -13.88
C ILE A 94 4.53 -11.63 -12.37
N SER A 95 3.43 -11.90 -11.65
CA SER A 95 3.39 -11.81 -10.18
C SER A 95 4.40 -12.78 -9.55
N GLU A 96 4.44 -14.02 -10.01
CA GLU A 96 5.37 -15.02 -9.52
C GLU A 96 6.82 -14.61 -9.77
N LYS A 97 7.15 -14.21 -11.00
CA LYS A 97 8.50 -13.77 -11.40
C LYS A 97 8.98 -12.57 -10.56
N MET A 98 8.09 -11.65 -10.24
CA MET A 98 8.41 -10.45 -9.47
C MET A 98 8.33 -10.68 -7.95
N GLY A 99 7.87 -11.85 -7.49
CA GLY A 99 7.66 -12.11 -6.07
C GLY A 99 6.51 -11.29 -5.48
N VAL A 100 5.49 -10.97 -6.28
CA VAL A 100 4.20 -10.43 -5.83
C VAL A 100 3.35 -11.60 -5.36
N ARG A 101 2.90 -11.58 -4.12
CA ARG A 101 2.07 -12.67 -3.58
C ARG A 101 0.61 -12.47 -3.95
N ILE A 102 -0.03 -13.52 -4.45
CA ILE A 102 -1.47 -13.56 -4.71
C ILE A 102 -2.12 -14.47 -3.69
N VAL A 103 -3.13 -13.96 -2.99
CA VAL A 103 -3.90 -14.69 -1.98
C VAL A 103 -5.39 -14.59 -2.31
N VAL A 104 -6.08 -15.72 -2.46
CA VAL A 104 -7.51 -15.79 -2.81
C VAL A 104 -8.34 -16.15 -1.58
N CYS A 105 -9.47 -15.46 -1.40
CA CYS A 105 -10.44 -15.72 -0.34
C CYS A 105 -11.23 -17.02 -0.62
N GLU A 106 -11.13 -18.01 0.28
CA GLU A 106 -11.83 -19.29 0.16
C GLU A 106 -13.34 -19.14 0.23
N SER A 107 -13.86 -18.16 0.99
CA SER A 107 -15.28 -17.84 0.99
C SER A 107 -15.77 -17.43 -0.41
N ALA A 108 -14.99 -16.66 -1.17
CA ALA A 108 -15.29 -16.31 -2.56
C ALA A 108 -15.18 -17.55 -3.48
N MET A 109 -14.13 -18.36 -3.30
CA MET A 109 -13.98 -19.61 -4.05
C MET A 109 -15.20 -20.51 -3.89
N ASN A 110 -15.64 -20.74 -2.66
CA ASN A 110 -16.80 -21.58 -2.34
C ASN A 110 -18.08 -21.01 -2.96
N HIS A 111 -18.27 -19.70 -2.92
CA HIS A 111 -19.43 -19.04 -3.52
C HIS A 111 -19.51 -19.26 -5.04
N PHE A 112 -18.37 -19.26 -5.72
CA PHE A 112 -18.29 -19.45 -7.17
C PHE A 112 -17.99 -20.89 -7.59
N GLY A 113 -17.90 -21.84 -6.68
CA GLY A 113 -17.66 -23.27 -6.96
C GLY A 113 -16.27 -23.58 -7.50
N VAL A 114 -15.28 -22.75 -7.16
CA VAL A 114 -13.89 -22.90 -7.59
C VAL A 114 -13.08 -23.60 -6.49
N LYS A 115 -12.15 -24.47 -6.89
CA LYS A 115 -11.27 -25.22 -5.99
C LYS A 115 -9.83 -24.69 -6.08
N LYS A 116 -9.06 -24.90 -5.03
CA LYS A 116 -7.64 -24.52 -5.01
C LYS A 116 -6.84 -25.19 -6.14
N SER A 117 -7.22 -26.40 -6.53
CA SER A 117 -6.60 -27.13 -7.64
C SER A 117 -6.79 -26.47 -9.01
N ASP A 118 -7.73 -25.54 -9.12
CA ASP A 118 -8.06 -24.85 -10.38
C ASP A 118 -7.16 -23.62 -10.60
N TYR A 119 -6.35 -23.27 -9.61
CA TYR A 119 -5.40 -22.17 -9.67
C TYR A 119 -3.97 -22.60 -9.97
N HIS A 120 -3.18 -21.66 -10.46
CA HIS A 120 -1.73 -21.84 -10.55
C HIS A 120 -1.13 -22.12 -9.17
N PRO A 121 -0.13 -23.02 -9.06
CA PRO A 121 0.45 -23.45 -7.76
C PRO A 121 1.05 -22.32 -6.89
N SER A 122 1.47 -21.22 -7.50
CA SER A 122 2.00 -20.05 -6.77
C SER A 122 0.94 -19.29 -5.97
N ILE A 123 -0.34 -19.46 -6.31
CA ILE A 123 -1.46 -18.77 -5.65
C ILE A 123 -1.74 -19.40 -4.29
N LYS A 124 -1.83 -18.57 -3.27
CA LYS A 124 -2.20 -18.96 -1.91
C LYS A 124 -3.68 -18.71 -1.66
N THR A 125 -4.21 -19.33 -0.61
CA THR A 125 -5.60 -19.13 -0.18
C THR A 125 -5.65 -18.75 1.29
N THR A 126 -6.71 -18.02 1.67
CA THR A 126 -7.05 -17.68 3.05
C THR A 126 -8.53 -17.93 3.28
N PRO A 127 -8.96 -18.43 4.45
CA PRO A 127 -10.38 -18.66 4.74
C PRO A 127 -11.25 -17.42 4.55
N ASP A 128 -10.75 -16.24 4.97
CA ASP A 128 -11.42 -14.95 4.88
C ASP A 128 -10.45 -13.86 4.44
N GLY A 129 -10.71 -13.27 3.28
CA GLY A 129 -9.87 -12.21 2.71
C GLY A 129 -9.87 -10.92 3.53
N PHE A 130 -10.98 -10.57 4.19
CA PHE A 130 -11.04 -9.38 5.04
C PHE A 130 -10.25 -9.58 6.34
N ALA A 131 -10.44 -10.72 7.02
CA ALA A 131 -9.67 -11.06 8.20
C ALA A 131 -8.17 -11.11 7.89
N TYR A 132 -7.80 -11.64 6.72
CA TYR A 132 -6.43 -11.64 6.24
C TYR A 132 -5.87 -10.22 6.07
N MET A 133 -6.65 -9.30 5.48
CA MET A 133 -6.25 -7.90 5.35
C MET A 133 -6.02 -7.22 6.69
N PHE A 134 -6.89 -7.45 7.69
CA PHE A 134 -6.65 -6.95 9.05
C PHE A 134 -5.37 -7.53 9.64
N GLY A 135 -5.12 -8.82 9.47
CA GLY A 135 -3.86 -9.45 9.89
C GLY A 135 -2.63 -8.83 9.22
N LEU A 136 -2.72 -8.47 7.95
CA LEU A 136 -1.63 -7.76 7.25
C LEU A 136 -1.38 -6.37 7.87
N GLN A 137 -2.44 -5.62 8.19
CA GLN A 137 -2.32 -4.31 8.86
C GLN A 137 -1.61 -4.42 10.21
N GLU A 138 -2.01 -5.40 11.04
CA GLU A 138 -1.34 -5.67 12.33
C GLU A 138 0.13 -6.07 12.16
N ASN A 139 0.51 -6.63 10.99
CA ASN A 139 1.89 -6.96 10.65
C ASN A 139 2.62 -5.85 9.89
N GLY A 140 2.08 -4.63 9.90
CA GLY A 140 2.73 -3.41 9.39
C GLY A 140 2.57 -3.19 7.89
N TYR A 141 1.64 -3.87 7.22
CA TYR A 141 1.30 -3.59 5.83
C TYR A 141 0.46 -2.31 5.73
N LYS A 142 0.77 -1.48 4.76
CA LYS A 142 -0.09 -0.40 4.30
C LYS A 142 -1.05 -0.98 3.26
N THR A 143 -2.33 -0.80 3.47
CA THR A 143 -3.35 -1.45 2.64
C THR A 143 -4.24 -0.46 1.93
N ILE A 144 -4.66 -0.80 0.72
CA ILE A 144 -5.72 -0.12 -0.01
C ILE A 144 -6.75 -1.15 -0.48
N SER A 145 -7.99 -0.70 -0.67
CA SER A 145 -9.10 -1.49 -1.20
C SER A 145 -9.63 -0.82 -2.46
N LEU A 146 -9.90 -1.60 -3.49
CA LEU A 146 -10.40 -1.16 -4.80
C LEU A 146 -11.86 -1.56 -5.02
#